data_0e05d43b4b7eedd2ea6ca4815621dedc
#
_entry.id   0e05d43b4b7eedd2ea6ca4815621dedc
#
_cell.length_a   1.000
_cell.length_b   1.000
_cell.length_c   1.000
_cell.angle_alpha   90.00
_cell.angle_beta   90.00
_cell.angle_gamma   90.00
#
_symmetry.space_group_name_H-M   'P 1'
#
loop_
_entity.id
_entity.type
_entity.pdbx_description
1 polymer ?
#
loop_
_entity_poly.entity_id
_entity_poly.type
_entity_poly.pdbx_seq_one_letter_code
_entity_poly.pdbx_strand_id
1 'polypeptide(L)'
;MRAVIRLVFFLSCLTLSLAWAGAAPTQTTYNWSDIDCRQSRIAFWPGLRCKTTNVVTTEGNVGAFRRWSVEGTTSEGYIHIFLWEAQNSFSYLTTDETTADFLKWMYVNGQSASGFSPVARFHEADYSTFSDTKQARTCAGFRRIGNQRRGGYDWIMGGIVCAPPGRTLTNDQLARFIDRARLK
;
A
#
# COMPACT_ATOMS: atom_id res chain seq x y z
N MET A 1 -7.12 77.40 31.80
CA MET A 1 -7.63 76.03 31.60
C MET A 1 -7.63 75.75 30.12
N ARG A 2 -6.67 74.99 29.59
CA ARG A 2 -6.57 74.63 28.14
C ARG A 2 -6.83 73.16 27.99
N ALA A 3 -7.92 72.81 27.34
CA ALA A 3 -8.25 71.42 26.97
C ALA A 3 -7.47 71.03 25.73
N VAL A 4 -6.68 69.98 25.84
CA VAL A 4 -5.94 69.35 24.70
C VAL A 4 -6.76 68.19 24.20
N ILE A 5 -7.31 68.36 23.01
CA ILE A 5 -8.04 67.30 22.27
C ILE A 5 -6.96 66.41 21.61
N ARG A 6 -6.86 65.18 22.05
CA ARG A 6 -6.04 64.13 21.37
C ARG A 6 -6.88 63.43 20.35
N LEU A 7 -6.58 63.70 19.08
CA LEU A 7 -7.14 63.00 17.93
C LEU A 7 -6.40 61.66 17.77
N VAL A 8 -7.09 60.57 18.03
CA VAL A 8 -6.53 59.21 17.82
C VAL A 8 -6.91 58.78 16.40
N PHE A 9 -5.90 58.75 15.55
CA PHE A 9 -6.03 58.15 14.21
C PHE A 9 -6.03 56.63 14.33
N PHE A 10 -7.18 55.99 14.11
CA PHE A 10 -7.27 54.52 13.87
C PHE A 10 -6.84 54.25 12.44
N LEU A 11 -5.59 53.77 12.27
CA LEU A 11 -5.13 53.20 11.01
C LEU A 11 -5.67 51.78 10.92
N SER A 12 -6.78 51.58 10.17
CA SER A 12 -7.32 50.26 9.85
C SER A 12 -6.40 49.63 8.81
N CYS A 13 -5.50 48.74 9.26
CA CYS A 13 -4.73 47.89 8.40
C CYS A 13 -5.64 46.76 7.86
N LEU A 14 -6.24 46.98 6.66
CA LEU A 14 -6.90 45.92 5.92
C LEU A 14 -5.82 44.95 5.39
N THR A 15 -5.54 43.90 6.13
CA THR A 15 -4.78 42.77 5.62
C THR A 15 -5.63 41.96 4.65
N LEU A 16 -5.43 42.16 3.35
CA LEU A 16 -5.94 41.25 2.33
C LEU A 16 -5.26 39.87 2.54
N SER A 17 -5.97 38.96 3.20
CA SER A 17 -5.62 37.56 3.23
C SER A 17 -5.89 36.97 1.85
N LEU A 18 -4.88 36.94 0.99
CA LEU A 18 -4.90 36.10 -0.22
C LEU A 18 -4.96 34.64 0.24
N ALA A 19 -6.17 34.10 0.31
CA ALA A 19 -6.36 32.67 0.46
C ALA A 19 -5.82 32.00 -0.81
N TRP A 20 -4.62 31.46 -0.71
CA TRP A 20 -4.13 30.50 -1.69
C TRP A 20 -5.04 29.27 -1.60
N ALA A 21 -6.02 29.19 -2.50
CA ALA A 21 -6.74 27.97 -2.74
C ALA A 21 -5.75 26.99 -3.38
N GLY A 22 -4.99 26.33 -2.54
CA GLY A 22 -4.19 25.16 -2.97
C GLY A 22 -5.17 24.17 -3.60
N ALA A 23 -4.98 23.87 -4.88
CA ALA A 23 -5.75 22.82 -5.53
C ALA A 23 -5.65 21.57 -4.67
N ALA A 24 -6.79 21.05 -4.20
CA ALA A 24 -6.80 19.80 -3.46
C ALA A 24 -6.13 18.72 -4.33
N PRO A 25 -5.23 17.90 -3.77
CA PRO A 25 -4.56 16.87 -4.54
C PRO A 25 -5.65 16.01 -5.20
N THR A 26 -5.61 15.91 -6.51
CA THR A 26 -6.56 15.10 -7.28
C THR A 26 -6.39 13.65 -6.82
N GLN A 27 -7.38 13.15 -6.09
CA GLN A 27 -7.33 11.78 -5.57
C GLN A 27 -7.41 10.81 -6.75
N THR A 28 -6.31 10.12 -7.00
CA THR A 28 -6.21 9.15 -8.09
C THR A 28 -7.18 8.00 -7.86
N THR A 29 -8.19 7.87 -8.72
CA THR A 29 -9.21 6.82 -8.57
C THR A 29 -8.78 5.56 -9.33
N TYR A 30 -8.62 4.47 -8.60
CA TYR A 30 -8.38 3.14 -9.15
C TYR A 30 -9.70 2.38 -9.24
N ASN A 31 -10.15 2.09 -10.46
CA ASN A 31 -11.35 1.28 -10.69
C ASN A 31 -10.97 -0.19 -10.79
N TRP A 32 -11.36 -0.97 -9.79
CA TRP A 32 -11.10 -2.41 -9.74
C TRP A 32 -12.11 -3.18 -10.60
N SER A 33 -11.62 -4.17 -11.35
CA SER A 33 -12.42 -5.10 -12.14
C SER A 33 -11.96 -6.53 -11.87
N ASP A 34 -12.91 -7.45 -11.73
CA ASP A 34 -12.62 -8.89 -11.68
C ASP A 34 -12.10 -9.35 -13.05
N ILE A 35 -11.14 -10.25 -13.02
CA ILE A 35 -10.54 -10.84 -14.23
C ILE A 35 -10.38 -12.35 -14.08
N ASP A 36 -10.25 -13.05 -15.22
CA ASP A 36 -9.75 -14.43 -15.19
C ASP A 36 -8.33 -14.43 -14.62
N CYS A 37 -8.08 -15.27 -13.62
CA CYS A 37 -6.76 -15.34 -12.98
C CYS A 37 -5.62 -15.70 -13.94
N ARG A 38 -5.93 -16.32 -15.10
CA ARG A 38 -4.94 -16.53 -16.17
C ARG A 38 -4.39 -15.23 -16.76
N GLN A 39 -5.16 -14.16 -16.69
CA GLN A 39 -4.77 -12.81 -17.16
C GLN A 39 -3.99 -12.01 -16.09
N SER A 40 -3.99 -12.47 -14.83
CA SER A 40 -3.26 -11.80 -13.75
C SER A 40 -1.75 -11.86 -13.99
N ARG A 41 -1.05 -10.79 -13.65
CA ARG A 41 0.42 -10.71 -13.61
C ARG A 41 1.01 -11.44 -12.40
N ILE A 42 0.21 -11.70 -11.38
CA ILE A 42 0.59 -12.45 -10.18
C ILE A 42 0.32 -13.93 -10.44
N ALA A 43 1.28 -14.81 -10.10
CA ALA A 43 1.01 -16.23 -10.02
C ALA A 43 -0.11 -16.49 -9.01
N PHE A 44 -1.04 -17.36 -9.32
CA PHE A 44 -2.25 -17.55 -8.53
C PHE A 44 -2.35 -18.95 -7.92
N TRP A 45 -3.14 -19.01 -6.83
CA TRP A 45 -3.60 -20.26 -6.24
C TRP A 45 -4.98 -20.60 -6.78
N PRO A 46 -5.29 -21.88 -7.00
CA PRO A 46 -6.65 -22.28 -7.35
C PRO A 46 -7.66 -21.79 -6.31
N GLY A 47 -8.83 -21.32 -6.79
CA GLY A 47 -9.93 -20.89 -5.92
C GLY A 47 -9.84 -19.47 -5.37
N LEU A 48 -8.82 -18.70 -5.74
CA LEU A 48 -8.73 -17.28 -5.38
C LEU A 48 -9.38 -16.39 -6.46
N ARG A 49 -9.76 -15.19 -6.08
CA ARG A 49 -10.24 -14.15 -6.99
C ARG A 49 -9.08 -13.28 -7.45
N CYS A 50 -9.11 -12.88 -8.71
CA CYS A 50 -8.12 -12.01 -9.31
C CYS A 50 -8.78 -10.74 -9.79
N LYS A 51 -8.13 -9.60 -9.52
CA LYS A 51 -8.60 -8.27 -9.90
C LYS A 51 -7.45 -7.46 -10.50
N THR A 52 -7.81 -6.52 -11.34
CA THR A 52 -6.89 -5.49 -11.83
C THR A 52 -7.57 -4.13 -11.84
N THR A 53 -6.79 -3.08 -11.91
CA THR A 53 -7.32 -1.72 -12.13
C THR A 53 -7.13 -1.29 -13.58
N ASN A 54 -7.83 -0.21 -13.96
CA ASN A 54 -7.43 0.59 -15.11
C ASN A 54 -5.99 1.10 -14.92
N VAL A 55 -5.36 1.47 -16.01
CA VAL A 55 -4.10 2.23 -15.96
C VAL A 55 -4.44 3.65 -15.52
N VAL A 56 -3.77 4.10 -14.47
CA VAL A 56 -3.91 5.46 -13.95
C VAL A 56 -2.65 6.24 -14.27
N THR A 57 -2.83 7.41 -14.88
CA THR A 57 -1.77 8.40 -15.09
C THR A 57 -1.89 9.48 -14.05
N THR A 58 -0.78 9.83 -13.41
CA THR A 58 -0.73 10.95 -12.45
C THR A 58 -0.37 12.23 -13.19
N GLU A 59 -1.20 13.28 -13.07
CA GLU A 59 -0.87 14.60 -13.57
C GLU A 59 0.40 15.13 -12.87
N GLY A 60 1.33 15.65 -13.66
CA GLY A 60 2.59 16.23 -13.16
C GLY A 60 3.71 15.23 -12.88
N ASN A 61 3.42 13.95 -12.73
CA ASN A 61 4.40 12.88 -12.77
C ASN A 61 4.15 12.03 -14.01
N VAL A 62 5.17 11.79 -14.77
CA VAL A 62 5.14 10.98 -16.00
C VAL A 62 4.96 9.50 -15.60
N GLY A 63 3.85 9.21 -14.86
CA GLY A 63 3.61 7.89 -14.30
C GLY A 63 2.33 7.25 -14.83
N ALA A 64 2.45 6.10 -15.47
CA ALA A 64 1.33 5.22 -15.78
C ALA A 64 1.46 3.96 -14.91
N PHE A 65 0.45 3.68 -14.10
CA PHE A 65 0.48 2.60 -13.12
C PHE A 65 -0.74 1.71 -13.24
N ARG A 66 -0.56 0.43 -12.94
CA ARG A 66 -1.64 -0.56 -12.79
C ARG A 66 -1.46 -1.32 -11.50
N ARG A 67 -2.58 -1.69 -10.90
CA ARG A 67 -2.61 -2.55 -9.72
C ARG A 67 -3.25 -3.88 -10.06
N TRP A 68 -2.75 -4.92 -9.42
CA TRP A 68 -3.25 -6.28 -9.51
C TRP A 68 -3.46 -6.82 -8.10
N SER A 69 -4.48 -7.66 -7.92
CA SER A 69 -4.76 -8.31 -6.65
C SER A 69 -5.18 -9.75 -6.87
N VAL A 70 -4.72 -10.62 -5.98
CA VAL A 70 -5.18 -12.00 -5.85
C VAL A 70 -5.56 -12.21 -4.40
N GLU A 71 -6.80 -12.57 -4.12
CA GLU A 71 -7.31 -12.66 -2.76
C GLU A 71 -8.30 -13.80 -2.56
N GLY A 72 -8.39 -14.30 -1.34
CA GLY A 72 -9.41 -15.26 -0.91
C GLY A 72 -8.97 -16.13 0.25
N THR A 73 -9.80 -17.13 0.56
CA THR A 73 -9.54 -18.08 1.63
C THR A 73 -9.34 -19.47 1.06
N THR A 74 -8.30 -20.15 1.50
CA THR A 74 -7.97 -21.54 1.18
C THR A 74 -8.03 -22.40 2.44
N SER A 75 -7.76 -23.70 2.32
CA SER A 75 -7.58 -24.57 3.49
C SER A 75 -6.40 -24.16 4.37
N GLU A 76 -5.42 -23.45 3.82
CA GLU A 76 -4.25 -22.96 4.54
C GLU A 76 -4.51 -21.61 5.23
N GLY A 77 -5.64 -20.95 4.95
CA GLY A 77 -6.05 -19.67 5.54
C GLY A 77 -6.35 -18.58 4.51
N TYR A 78 -6.35 -17.35 4.97
CA TYR A 78 -6.59 -16.17 4.13
C TYR A 78 -5.32 -15.75 3.41
N ILE A 79 -5.44 -15.44 2.14
CA ILE A 79 -4.35 -14.96 1.29
C ILE A 79 -4.79 -13.68 0.58
N HIS A 80 -3.92 -12.69 0.59
CA HIS A 80 -4.05 -11.50 -0.23
C HIS A 80 -2.68 -11.11 -0.76
N ILE A 81 -2.54 -11.03 -2.07
CA ILE A 81 -1.32 -10.58 -2.75
C ILE A 81 -1.71 -9.44 -3.67
N PHE A 82 -0.90 -8.41 -3.72
CA PHE A 82 -1.07 -7.34 -4.68
C PHE A 82 0.27 -7.00 -5.35
N LEU A 83 0.15 -6.41 -6.51
CA LEU A 83 1.25 -5.91 -7.30
C LEU A 83 0.92 -4.51 -7.78
N TRP A 84 1.84 -3.60 -7.61
CA TRP A 84 1.85 -2.30 -8.27
C TRP A 84 2.91 -2.33 -9.35
N GLU A 85 2.54 -1.95 -10.56
CA GLU A 85 3.39 -2.06 -11.74
C GLU A 85 3.39 -0.77 -12.53
N ALA A 86 4.58 -0.26 -12.82
CA ALA A 86 4.77 0.86 -13.73
C ALA A 86 4.60 0.37 -15.17
N GLN A 87 3.77 1.07 -15.96
CA GLN A 87 3.35 0.62 -17.29
C GLN A 87 4.21 1.15 -18.45
N ASN A 88 5.14 2.03 -18.17
CA ASN A 88 6.09 2.54 -19.17
C ASN A 88 7.49 2.74 -18.57
N SER A 89 8.47 3.01 -19.42
CA SER A 89 9.87 3.17 -19.04
C SER A 89 10.18 4.44 -18.23
N PHE A 90 9.27 5.40 -18.23
CA PHE A 90 9.43 6.66 -17.49
C PHE A 90 8.76 6.63 -16.12
N SER A 91 7.86 5.67 -15.90
CA SER A 91 7.18 5.49 -14.62
C SER A 91 8.03 4.70 -13.64
N TYR A 92 7.96 5.07 -12.37
CA TYR A 92 8.60 4.34 -11.28
C TYR A 92 7.80 4.48 -9.99
N LEU A 93 7.97 3.51 -9.12
CA LEU A 93 7.38 3.47 -7.78
C LEU A 93 8.45 3.80 -6.76
N THR A 94 8.12 4.65 -5.79
CA THR A 94 8.99 4.93 -4.64
C THR A 94 8.46 4.21 -3.41
N THR A 95 9.35 3.86 -2.49
CA THR A 95 8.99 3.32 -1.19
C THR A 95 10.02 3.79 -0.16
N ASP A 96 9.62 4.76 0.64
CA ASP A 96 10.42 5.31 1.74
C ASP A 96 10.03 4.65 3.09
N GLU A 97 8.93 3.90 3.09
CA GLU A 97 8.41 3.22 4.28
C GLU A 97 9.14 1.90 4.55
N THR A 98 9.21 1.53 5.82
CA THR A 98 9.71 0.22 6.22
C THR A 98 8.75 -0.89 5.77
N THR A 99 9.25 -2.14 5.67
CA THR A 99 8.37 -3.29 5.39
C THR A 99 7.30 -3.45 6.47
N ALA A 100 7.61 -3.19 7.72
CA ALA A 100 6.62 -3.27 8.81
C ALA A 100 5.50 -2.23 8.65
N ASP A 101 5.83 -0.99 8.28
CA ASP A 101 4.83 0.07 8.06
C ASP A 101 3.98 -0.21 6.83
N PHE A 102 4.61 -0.68 5.75
CA PHE A 102 3.94 -1.15 4.56
C PHE A 102 2.92 -2.26 4.85
N LEU A 103 3.28 -3.25 5.67
CA LEU A 103 2.38 -4.33 6.07
C LEU A 103 1.23 -3.86 6.97
N LYS A 104 1.48 -2.91 7.87
CA LYS A 104 0.42 -2.28 8.67
C LYS A 104 -0.60 -1.57 7.80
N TRP A 105 -0.12 -0.84 6.78
CA TRP A 105 -0.98 -0.17 5.83
C TRP A 105 -1.80 -1.15 4.98
N MET A 106 -1.19 -2.27 4.55
CA MET A 106 -1.86 -3.31 3.78
C MET A 106 -2.95 -4.05 4.55
N TYR A 107 -2.71 -4.30 5.82
CA TYR A 107 -3.62 -5.12 6.62
C TYR A 107 -4.81 -4.27 7.06
N VAL A 108 -5.85 -4.30 6.22
CA VAL A 108 -7.19 -3.75 6.46
C VAL A 108 -7.22 -2.69 7.57
N ASN A 109 -6.63 -1.53 7.30
CA ASN A 109 -6.52 -0.40 8.21
C ASN A 109 -5.66 -0.63 9.49
N GLY A 110 -4.93 -1.71 9.59
CA GLY A 110 -4.01 -1.99 10.71
C GLY A 110 -4.64 -2.16 12.09
N GLN A 111 -5.97 -2.07 12.20
CA GLN A 111 -6.66 -1.95 13.49
C GLN A 111 -6.64 -3.22 14.35
N SER A 112 -6.41 -4.38 13.75
CA SER A 112 -6.34 -5.65 14.48
C SER A 112 -4.96 -6.29 14.46
N ALA A 113 -4.00 -5.71 13.75
CA ALA A 113 -2.64 -6.23 13.65
C ALA A 113 -1.79 -5.72 14.82
N SER A 114 -1.11 -6.62 15.49
CA SER A 114 -0.20 -6.29 16.60
C SER A 114 0.98 -7.27 16.65
N GLY A 115 2.00 -6.90 17.43
CA GLY A 115 3.13 -7.79 17.68
C GLY A 115 3.94 -8.13 16.42
N PHE A 116 4.22 -7.11 15.60
CA PHE A 116 5.07 -7.31 14.42
C PHE A 116 6.46 -7.77 14.84
N SER A 117 6.92 -8.88 14.26
CA SER A 117 8.30 -9.33 14.42
C SER A 117 9.27 -8.34 13.75
N PRO A 118 10.54 -8.32 14.14
CA PRO A 118 11.58 -7.70 13.33
C PRO A 118 11.49 -8.20 11.88
N VAL A 119 11.78 -7.31 10.94
CA VAL A 119 11.82 -7.68 9.53
C VAL A 119 12.95 -8.67 9.29
N ALA A 120 12.63 -9.78 8.68
CA ALA A 120 13.58 -10.80 8.24
C ALA A 120 13.54 -10.91 6.72
N ARG A 121 14.53 -11.56 6.14
CA ARG A 121 14.64 -11.77 4.70
C ARG A 121 14.57 -13.26 4.38
N PHE A 122 13.73 -13.57 3.38
CA PHE A 122 13.64 -14.90 2.81
C PHE A 122 13.70 -14.78 1.28
N HIS A 123 14.74 -15.33 0.67
CA HIS A 123 15.07 -15.09 -0.74
C HIS A 123 15.12 -13.58 -1.06
N GLU A 124 14.31 -13.14 -1.99
CA GLU A 124 14.23 -11.72 -2.42
C GLU A 124 13.11 -10.94 -1.72
N ALA A 125 12.47 -11.53 -0.71
CA ALA A 125 11.37 -10.93 0.03
C ALA A 125 11.78 -10.52 1.43
N ASP A 126 11.47 -9.31 1.82
CA ASP A 126 11.48 -8.89 3.21
C ASP A 126 10.12 -9.23 3.82
N TYR A 127 10.08 -9.85 5.00
CA TYR A 127 8.84 -10.28 5.63
C TYR A 127 8.83 -9.98 7.14
N SER A 128 7.63 -9.95 7.70
CA SER A 128 7.37 -9.85 9.14
C SER A 128 6.15 -10.68 9.48
N THR A 129 6.16 -11.29 10.66
CA THR A 129 5.00 -11.96 11.23
C THR A 129 4.26 -11.03 12.19
N PHE A 130 2.97 -11.24 12.37
CA PHE A 130 2.15 -10.44 13.30
C PHE A 130 0.90 -11.22 13.74
N SER A 131 0.22 -10.72 14.77
CA SER A 131 -1.02 -11.30 15.27
C SER A 131 -2.23 -10.50 14.78
N ASP A 132 -3.24 -11.19 14.28
CA ASP A 132 -4.58 -10.66 14.09
C ASP A 132 -5.37 -10.92 15.38
N THR A 133 -5.46 -9.90 16.22
CA THR A 133 -6.13 -10.02 17.54
C THR A 133 -7.63 -10.21 17.43
N LYS A 134 -8.26 -9.72 16.35
CA LYS A 134 -9.69 -9.85 16.12
C LYS A 134 -10.11 -11.29 15.81
N GLN A 135 -9.26 -12.02 15.10
CA GLN A 135 -9.54 -13.43 14.72
C GLN A 135 -8.66 -14.44 15.45
N ALA A 136 -7.91 -14.01 16.46
CA ALA A 136 -7.03 -14.83 17.28
C ALA A 136 -6.16 -15.78 16.43
N ARG A 137 -5.48 -15.25 15.41
CA ARG A 137 -4.63 -16.02 14.50
C ARG A 137 -3.31 -15.32 14.24
N THR A 138 -2.33 -16.05 13.77
CA THR A 138 -1.07 -15.45 13.29
C THR A 138 -1.10 -15.24 11.78
N CYS A 139 -0.49 -14.15 11.38
CA CYS A 139 -0.32 -13.75 10.00
C CYS A 139 1.16 -13.51 9.70
N ALA A 140 1.50 -13.53 8.44
CA ALA A 140 2.77 -13.02 7.95
C ALA A 140 2.52 -12.21 6.68
N GLY A 141 3.32 -11.20 6.50
CA GLY A 141 3.32 -10.40 5.29
C GLY A 141 4.72 -10.27 4.73
N PHE A 142 4.81 -10.04 3.43
CA PHE A 142 6.06 -9.84 2.74
C PHE A 142 5.97 -8.65 1.78
N ARG A 143 7.16 -8.16 1.41
CA ARG A 143 7.35 -7.19 0.35
C ARG A 143 8.50 -7.64 -0.56
N ARG A 144 8.29 -7.59 -1.86
CA ARG A 144 9.32 -7.68 -2.89
C ARG A 144 9.32 -6.40 -3.72
N ILE A 145 10.51 -5.99 -4.10
CA ILE A 145 10.73 -4.78 -4.90
C ILE A 145 11.41 -5.22 -6.19
N GLY A 146 10.93 -4.72 -7.29
CA GLY A 146 11.44 -5.05 -8.61
C GLY A 146 12.76 -4.38 -8.97
N ASN A 147 13.04 -4.32 -10.26
CA ASN A 147 14.27 -3.73 -10.73
C ASN A 147 14.32 -2.24 -10.43
N GLN A 148 15.49 -1.78 -10.01
CA GLN A 148 15.73 -0.37 -9.79
C GLN A 148 15.71 0.38 -11.12
N ARG A 149 14.99 1.49 -11.15
CA ARG A 149 14.96 2.47 -12.24
C ARG A 149 15.48 3.82 -11.75
N ARG A 150 15.65 4.76 -12.67
CA ARG A 150 15.98 6.13 -12.28
C ARG A 150 14.86 6.74 -11.44
N GLY A 151 15.08 6.83 -10.14
CA GLY A 151 14.14 7.42 -9.17
C GLY A 151 13.27 6.43 -8.38
N GLY A 152 13.35 5.11 -8.66
CA GLY A 152 12.56 4.12 -7.94
C GLY A 152 12.59 2.74 -8.57
N TYR A 153 11.45 2.05 -8.57
CA TYR A 153 11.32 0.65 -8.96
C TYR A 153 10.24 0.48 -10.03
N ASP A 154 10.35 -0.55 -10.86
CA ASP A 154 9.36 -0.86 -11.90
C ASP A 154 8.11 -1.55 -11.35
N TRP A 155 8.24 -2.28 -10.25
CA TRP A 155 7.11 -2.87 -9.54
C TRP A 155 7.39 -3.07 -8.04
N ILE A 156 6.33 -3.11 -7.27
CA ILE A 156 6.32 -3.48 -5.85
C ILE A 156 5.23 -4.53 -5.66
N MET A 157 5.59 -5.67 -5.12
CA MET A 157 4.68 -6.74 -4.75
C MET A 157 4.65 -6.87 -3.24
N GLY A 158 3.46 -7.00 -2.70
CA GLY A 158 3.26 -7.36 -1.31
C GLY A 158 2.25 -8.47 -1.17
N GLY A 159 2.27 -9.14 -0.04
CA GLY A 159 1.29 -10.17 0.25
C GLY A 159 1.14 -10.44 1.72
N ILE A 160 -0.02 -10.94 2.09
CA ILE A 160 -0.37 -11.36 3.45
C ILE A 160 -0.93 -12.77 3.37
N VAL A 161 -0.47 -13.63 4.28
CA VAL A 161 -1.09 -14.90 4.59
C VAL A 161 -1.43 -14.93 6.08
N CYS A 162 -2.66 -15.31 6.39
CA CYS A 162 -3.10 -15.52 7.77
C CYS A 162 -3.55 -16.95 7.94
N ALA A 163 -3.13 -17.61 9.01
CA ALA A 163 -3.66 -18.92 9.40
C ALA A 163 -5.20 -18.87 9.55
N PRO A 164 -5.91 -20.00 9.49
CA PRO A 164 -7.30 -20.05 9.89
C PRO A 164 -7.50 -19.50 11.31
N PRO A 165 -8.70 -18.98 11.64
CA PRO A 165 -8.97 -18.47 12.98
C PRO A 165 -8.60 -19.47 14.09
N GLY A 166 -7.98 -18.99 15.17
CA GLY A 166 -7.48 -19.81 16.27
C GLY A 166 -6.26 -20.67 15.97
N ARG A 167 -5.61 -20.48 14.83
CA ARG A 167 -4.41 -21.24 14.44
C ARG A 167 -3.18 -20.37 14.26
N THR A 168 -2.03 -21.03 14.36
CA THR A 168 -0.72 -20.43 14.15
C THR A 168 -0.18 -20.78 12.75
N LEU A 169 0.37 -19.80 12.07
CA LEU A 169 1.08 -20.00 10.81
C LEU A 169 2.43 -20.70 11.06
N THR A 170 2.70 -21.76 10.33
CA THR A 170 4.01 -22.45 10.40
C THR A 170 5.03 -21.79 9.46
N ASN A 171 6.31 -21.99 9.76
CA ASN A 171 7.40 -21.50 8.88
C ASN A 171 7.33 -22.11 7.48
N ASP A 172 6.94 -23.37 7.35
CA ASP A 172 6.78 -24.03 6.05
C ASP A 172 5.62 -23.44 5.24
N GLN A 173 4.51 -23.08 5.89
CA GLN A 173 3.41 -22.39 5.23
C GLN A 173 3.84 -21.01 4.74
N LEU A 174 4.57 -20.27 5.57
CA LEU A 174 5.12 -18.97 5.21
C LEU A 174 6.08 -19.08 4.03
N ALA A 175 7.03 -20.00 4.07
CA ALA A 175 8.00 -20.23 2.99
C ALA A 175 7.28 -20.54 1.67
N ARG A 176 6.34 -21.51 1.67
CA ARG A 176 5.53 -21.84 0.49
C ARG A 176 4.73 -20.66 -0.03
N PHE A 177 4.19 -19.83 0.86
CA PHE A 177 3.45 -18.63 0.47
C PHE A 177 4.36 -17.63 -0.25
N ILE A 178 5.51 -17.31 0.33
CA ILE A 178 6.46 -16.37 -0.28
C ILE A 178 6.98 -16.90 -1.63
N ASP A 179 7.30 -18.17 -1.73
CA ASP A 179 7.81 -18.77 -2.97
C ASP A 179 6.79 -18.79 -4.10
N ARG A 180 5.52 -18.99 -3.78
CA ARG A 180 4.44 -18.99 -4.77
C ARG A 180 4.04 -17.58 -5.20
N ALA A 181 4.17 -16.59 -4.34
CA ALA A 181 3.85 -15.20 -4.62
C ALA A 181 4.90 -14.58 -5.54
N ARG A 182 4.76 -14.74 -6.85
CA ARG A 182 5.71 -14.28 -7.86
C ARG A 182 5.01 -13.71 -9.09
N LEU A 183 5.75 -12.98 -9.90
CA LEU A 183 5.30 -12.59 -11.23
C LEU A 183 5.21 -13.79 -12.15
N LYS A 184 4.27 -13.74 -13.10
CA LYS A 184 4.22 -14.66 -14.25
C LYS A 184 5.19 -14.23 -15.32
#